data_9d332d1ff313b97f731650dc3d85e7c0
#
_entry.id   9d332d1ff313b97f731650dc3d85e7c0
#
_cell.length_a   1.000
_cell.length_b   1.000
_cell.length_c   1.000
_cell.angle_alpha   90.00
_cell.angle_beta   90.00
_cell.angle_gamma   90.00
#
_symmetry.space_group_name_H-M   'P 1'
#
loop_
_entity.id
_entity.type
_entity.pdbx_description
1 polymer ?
#
loop_
_entity_poly.entity_id
_entity_poly.type
_entity_poly.pdbx_seq_one_letter_code
_entity_poly.pdbx_strand_id
1 'polypeptide(L)'
;MTRIENVLLRWGGKVMLLAIGVWVAAILGIFAGAWRLRWPWVLYFIATVIFTALVIQWTNAVRQRYIREAPLPRFLQRKLRETYPHLSTRDCELVERGLRQFFMACLRSNQQFVAMPSKAVDALWHEFILHTQAYKLWCQNALGFFLHHTPAEALGHKARHNDG
;
A
#
# COMPACT_ATOMS: atom_id res chain seq x y z
N MET A 1 4.08 -6.83 15.18
CA MET A 1 2.93 -7.28 14.38
C MET A 1 2.39 -8.60 14.91
N THR A 2 1.09 -8.71 15.09
CA THR A 2 0.43 -9.94 15.51
C THR A 2 0.29 -10.92 14.34
N ARG A 3 0.05 -12.23 14.62
CA ARG A 3 -0.23 -13.22 13.57
C ARG A 3 -1.42 -12.83 12.69
N ILE A 4 -2.43 -12.21 13.28
CA ILE A 4 -3.64 -11.74 12.57
C ILE A 4 -3.30 -10.62 11.58
N GLU A 5 -2.50 -9.64 11.99
CA GLU A 5 -2.06 -8.54 11.12
C GLU A 5 -1.28 -9.06 9.91
N ASN A 6 -0.40 -10.05 10.09
CA ASN A 6 0.33 -10.67 8.99
C ASN A 6 -0.59 -11.39 7.99
N VAL A 7 -1.63 -12.08 8.49
CA VAL A 7 -2.64 -12.72 7.63
C VAL A 7 -3.43 -11.66 6.86
N LEU A 8 -3.85 -10.58 7.52
CA LEU A 8 -4.56 -9.48 6.89
C LEU A 8 -3.74 -8.80 5.78
N LEU A 9 -2.47 -8.53 6.01
CA LEU A 9 -1.60 -7.93 4.99
C LEU A 9 -1.42 -8.83 3.77
N ARG A 10 -1.42 -10.14 3.98
CA ARG A 10 -1.25 -11.13 2.92
C ARG A 10 -2.52 -11.43 2.12
N TRP A 11 -3.67 -11.47 2.80
CA TRP A 11 -4.93 -11.93 2.23
C TRP A 11 -6.02 -10.86 2.12
N GLY A 12 -5.93 -9.77 2.90
CA GLY A 12 -6.97 -8.74 2.95
C GLY A 12 -7.33 -8.14 1.59
N GLY A 13 -6.35 -7.94 0.71
CA GLY A 13 -6.61 -7.47 -0.66
C GLY A 13 -7.32 -8.48 -1.58
N LYS A 14 -7.32 -9.77 -1.21
CA LYS A 14 -7.96 -10.84 -1.99
C LYS A 14 -9.39 -11.16 -1.55
N VAL A 15 -9.81 -10.66 -0.40
CA VAL A 15 -11.14 -10.94 0.18
C VAL A 15 -12.25 -10.49 -0.76
N MET A 16 -12.10 -9.35 -1.42
CA MET A 16 -13.08 -8.87 -2.39
C MET A 16 -13.20 -9.83 -3.59
N LEU A 17 -12.09 -10.32 -4.13
CA LEU A 17 -12.11 -11.28 -5.25
C LEU A 17 -12.75 -12.60 -4.84
N LEU A 18 -12.49 -13.08 -3.62
CA LEU A 18 -13.11 -14.28 -3.07
C LEU A 18 -14.63 -14.08 -2.90
N ALA A 19 -15.07 -12.96 -2.37
CA ALA A 19 -16.49 -12.64 -2.23
C ALA A 19 -17.19 -12.60 -3.58
N ILE A 20 -16.59 -11.94 -4.57
CA ILE A 20 -17.13 -11.92 -5.96
C ILE A 20 -17.22 -13.34 -6.52
N GLY A 21 -16.17 -14.17 -6.39
CA GLY A 21 -16.16 -15.54 -6.87
C GLY A 21 -17.28 -16.40 -6.26
N VAL A 22 -17.49 -16.29 -4.95
CA VAL A 22 -18.58 -16.98 -4.24
C VAL A 22 -19.95 -16.57 -4.78
N TRP A 23 -20.17 -15.26 -4.99
CA TRP A 23 -21.47 -14.77 -5.49
C TRP A 23 -21.69 -15.10 -6.98
N VAL A 24 -20.65 -15.11 -7.81
CA VAL A 24 -20.74 -15.58 -9.19
C VAL A 24 -21.12 -17.07 -9.21
N ALA A 25 -20.47 -17.90 -8.39
CA ALA A 25 -20.82 -19.32 -8.29
C ALA A 25 -22.26 -19.53 -7.78
N ALA A 26 -22.72 -18.72 -6.82
CA ALA A 26 -24.09 -18.75 -6.32
C ALA A 26 -25.11 -18.43 -7.42
N ILE A 27 -24.87 -17.38 -8.21
CA ILE A 27 -25.73 -16.97 -9.32
C ILE A 27 -25.77 -18.07 -10.40
N LEU A 28 -24.63 -18.62 -10.79
CA LEU A 28 -24.56 -19.71 -11.76
C LEU A 28 -25.34 -20.93 -11.28
N GLY A 29 -25.26 -21.27 -9.99
CA GLY A 29 -26.02 -22.37 -9.40
C GLY A 29 -27.54 -22.15 -9.42
N ILE A 30 -28.00 -20.90 -9.28
CA ILE A 30 -29.42 -20.55 -9.44
C ILE A 30 -29.85 -20.78 -10.89
N PHE A 31 -29.07 -20.33 -11.89
CA PHE A 31 -29.38 -20.52 -13.30
C PHE A 31 -29.34 -22.00 -13.71
N ALA A 32 -28.46 -22.80 -13.12
CA ALA A 32 -28.39 -24.24 -13.34
C ALA A 32 -29.51 -25.03 -12.62
N GLY A 33 -30.38 -24.35 -11.86
CA GLY A 33 -31.47 -24.97 -11.11
C GLY A 33 -31.02 -25.73 -9.85
N ALA A 34 -29.75 -25.58 -9.44
CA ALA A 34 -29.21 -26.26 -8.25
C ALA A 34 -29.84 -25.74 -6.95
N TRP A 35 -30.21 -24.48 -6.88
CA TRP A 35 -30.91 -23.88 -5.76
C TRP A 35 -31.86 -22.74 -6.17
N ARG A 36 -32.82 -22.45 -5.29
CA ARG A 36 -33.81 -21.41 -5.52
C ARG A 36 -33.44 -20.14 -4.75
N LEU A 37 -33.65 -18.98 -5.39
CA LEU A 37 -33.52 -17.69 -4.72
C LEU A 37 -34.58 -17.57 -3.62
N ARG A 38 -34.16 -17.29 -2.41
CA ARG A 38 -35.02 -17.11 -1.23
C ARG A 38 -34.63 -15.82 -0.52
N TRP A 39 -35.53 -15.24 0.29
CA TRP A 39 -35.31 -14.06 1.09
C TRP A 39 -33.98 -14.04 1.87
N PRO A 40 -33.50 -15.13 2.54
CA PRO A 40 -32.22 -15.11 3.26
C PRO A 40 -31.00 -14.78 2.39
N TRP A 41 -31.05 -14.96 1.08
CA TRP A 41 -29.94 -14.61 0.18
C TRP A 41 -29.61 -13.12 0.20
N VAL A 42 -30.62 -12.26 0.38
CA VAL A 42 -30.41 -10.81 0.51
C VAL A 42 -29.62 -10.50 1.77
N LEU A 43 -29.94 -11.17 2.88
CA LEU A 43 -29.22 -10.99 4.14
C LEU A 43 -27.78 -11.47 4.03
N TYR A 44 -27.53 -12.62 3.39
CA TYR A 44 -26.17 -13.12 3.14
C TYR A 44 -25.37 -12.19 2.25
N PHE A 45 -25.98 -11.60 1.23
CA PHE A 45 -25.33 -10.59 0.38
C PHE A 45 -24.92 -9.38 1.19
N ILE A 46 -25.84 -8.77 1.93
CA ILE A 46 -25.57 -7.61 2.78
C ILE A 46 -24.45 -7.92 3.79
N ALA A 47 -24.54 -9.06 4.48
CA ALA A 47 -23.53 -9.50 5.43
C ALA A 47 -22.15 -9.65 4.78
N THR A 48 -22.08 -10.22 3.57
CA THR A 48 -20.84 -10.38 2.80
C THR A 48 -20.23 -9.02 2.44
N VAL A 49 -21.05 -8.07 1.99
CA VAL A 49 -20.61 -6.72 1.65
C VAL A 49 -20.04 -6.01 2.89
N ILE A 50 -20.78 -6.04 4.00
CA ILE A 50 -20.33 -5.42 5.27
C ILE A 50 -19.03 -6.08 5.74
N PHE A 51 -18.95 -7.40 5.77
CA PHE A 51 -17.76 -8.13 6.19
C PHE A 51 -16.53 -7.78 5.32
N THR A 52 -16.72 -7.78 3.99
CA THR A 52 -15.65 -7.43 3.05
C THR A 52 -15.16 -5.99 3.26
N ALA A 53 -16.08 -5.04 3.43
CA ALA A 53 -15.75 -3.65 3.71
C ALA A 53 -14.95 -3.49 5.01
N LEU A 54 -15.35 -4.17 6.08
CA LEU A 54 -14.65 -4.16 7.37
C LEU A 54 -13.24 -4.74 7.25
N VAL A 55 -13.07 -5.86 6.54
CA VAL A 55 -11.74 -6.47 6.32
C VAL A 55 -10.83 -5.54 5.51
N ILE A 56 -11.35 -4.88 4.46
CA ILE A 56 -10.59 -3.91 3.66
C ILE A 56 -10.17 -2.71 4.53
N GLN A 57 -11.10 -2.14 5.30
CA GLN A 57 -10.81 -1.03 6.19
C GLN A 57 -9.76 -1.40 7.24
N TRP A 58 -9.88 -2.57 7.85
CA TRP A 58 -8.90 -3.04 8.82
C TRP A 58 -7.53 -3.27 8.18
N THR A 59 -7.47 -3.89 7.00
CA THR A 59 -6.23 -4.08 6.26
C THR A 59 -5.54 -2.74 5.97
N ASN A 60 -6.30 -1.72 5.54
CA ASN A 60 -5.77 -0.39 5.28
C ASN A 60 -5.28 0.31 6.57
N ALA A 61 -5.99 0.13 7.68
CA ALA A 61 -5.57 0.65 8.98
C ALA A 61 -4.24 0.01 9.45
N VAL A 62 -4.08 -1.30 9.28
CA VAL A 62 -2.83 -2.03 9.59
C VAL A 62 -1.68 -1.54 8.71
N ARG A 63 -1.91 -1.33 7.40
CA ARG A 63 -0.90 -0.78 6.48
C ARG A 63 -0.48 0.63 6.87
N GLN A 64 -1.44 1.51 7.17
CA GLN A 64 -1.15 2.87 7.62
C GLN A 64 -0.33 2.88 8.92
N ARG A 65 -0.65 1.99 9.85
CA ARG A 65 0.13 1.81 11.08
C ARG A 65 1.53 1.28 10.77
N TYR A 66 1.67 0.31 9.90
CA TYR A 66 2.96 -0.21 9.46
C TYR A 66 3.85 0.88 8.87
N ILE A 67 3.33 1.73 7.97
CA ILE A 67 4.08 2.86 7.38
C ILE A 67 4.56 3.81 8.46
N ARG A 68 3.76 4.09 9.49
CA ARG A 68 4.12 5.03 10.57
C ARG A 68 5.14 4.46 11.54
N GLU A 69 4.99 3.19 11.93
CA GLU A 69 5.67 2.64 13.11
C GLU A 69 6.77 1.62 12.75
N ALA A 70 6.67 0.92 11.61
CA ALA A 70 7.67 -0.08 11.26
C ALA A 70 9.06 0.55 11.05
N PRO A 71 10.13 -0.01 11.64
CA PRO A 71 11.46 0.53 11.47
C PRO A 71 11.90 0.43 10.00
N LEU A 72 12.42 1.52 9.45
CA LEU A 72 13.15 1.47 8.19
C LEU A 72 14.53 0.86 8.39
N PRO A 73 15.12 0.23 7.36
CA PRO A 73 16.46 -0.34 7.47
C PRO A 73 17.50 0.69 7.93
N ARG A 74 18.29 0.36 8.95
CA ARG A 74 19.27 1.28 9.56
C ARG A 74 20.32 1.82 8.59
N PHE A 75 20.63 1.07 7.53
CA PHE A 75 21.60 1.50 6.52
C PHE A 75 21.15 2.75 5.76
N LEU A 76 19.84 3.01 5.65
CA LEU A 76 19.30 4.17 4.95
C LEU A 76 19.77 5.49 5.56
N GLN A 77 19.75 5.60 6.88
CA GLN A 77 20.24 6.82 7.55
C GLN A 77 21.74 7.02 7.34
N ARG A 78 22.52 5.92 7.33
CA ARG A 78 23.96 6.00 7.04
C ARG A 78 24.19 6.49 5.60
N LYS A 79 23.48 5.90 4.63
CA LYS A 79 23.59 6.29 3.22
C LYS A 79 23.17 7.74 2.96
N LEU A 80 22.12 8.20 3.63
CA LEU A 80 21.71 9.58 3.53
C LEU A 80 22.81 10.54 4.03
N ARG A 81 23.51 10.22 5.12
CA ARG A 81 24.63 11.02 5.61
C ARG A 81 25.88 10.95 4.72
N GLU A 82 26.11 9.84 4.05
CA GLU A 82 27.17 9.73 3.04
C GLU A 82 26.90 10.68 1.86
N THR A 83 25.65 10.76 1.40
CA THR A 83 25.23 11.64 0.29
C THR A 83 25.13 13.11 0.70
N TYR A 84 24.68 13.36 1.93
CA TYR A 84 24.48 14.71 2.48
C TYR A 84 25.19 14.85 3.83
N PRO A 85 26.53 15.06 3.85
CA PRO A 85 27.31 15.09 5.10
C PRO A 85 26.96 16.26 6.05
N HIS A 86 26.33 17.29 5.53
CA HIS A 86 25.91 18.48 6.29
C HIS A 86 24.60 18.27 7.08
N LEU A 87 23.86 17.18 6.84
CA LEU A 87 22.61 16.92 7.53
C LEU A 87 22.87 16.46 8.98
N SER A 88 22.22 17.14 9.92
CA SER A 88 22.18 16.73 11.31
C SER A 88 21.35 15.44 11.48
N THR A 89 21.46 14.82 12.66
CA THR A 89 20.60 13.66 12.99
C THR A 89 19.11 13.99 12.89
N ARG A 90 18.73 15.21 13.33
CA ARG A 90 17.36 15.70 13.26
C ARG A 90 16.88 15.87 11.83
N ASP A 91 17.76 16.35 10.94
CA ASP A 91 17.42 16.49 9.52
C ASP A 91 17.22 15.12 8.85
N CYS A 92 18.07 14.13 9.18
CA CYS A 92 17.88 12.75 8.70
C CYS A 92 16.54 12.14 9.15
N GLU A 93 16.10 12.43 10.39
CA GLU A 93 14.78 12.02 10.88
C GLU A 93 13.64 12.73 10.14
N LEU A 94 13.82 14.00 9.76
CA LEU A 94 12.84 14.73 8.95
C LEU A 94 12.71 14.13 7.55
N VAL A 95 13.84 13.79 6.91
CA VAL A 95 13.85 13.14 5.60
C VAL A 95 13.18 11.77 5.68
N GLU A 96 13.46 10.99 6.74
CA GLU A 96 12.78 9.70 6.96
C GLU A 96 11.27 9.88 7.14
N ARG A 97 10.84 10.88 7.90
CA ARG A 97 9.40 11.22 8.04
C ARG A 97 8.78 11.62 6.69
N GLY A 98 9.51 12.39 5.88
CA GLY A 98 9.10 12.74 4.52
C GLY A 98 8.87 11.50 3.65
N LEU A 99 9.79 10.52 3.70
CA LEU A 99 9.63 9.25 2.97
C LEU A 99 8.39 8.46 3.45
N ARG A 100 8.13 8.42 4.77
CA ARG A 100 6.92 7.79 5.30
C ARG A 100 5.65 8.50 4.85
N GLN A 101 5.65 9.83 4.79
CA GLN A 101 4.53 10.62 4.28
C GLN A 101 4.29 10.34 2.80
N PHE A 102 5.35 10.24 2.00
CA PHE A 102 5.27 9.85 0.60
C PHE A 102 4.63 8.47 0.43
N PHE A 103 5.09 7.44 1.17
CA PHE A 103 4.46 6.12 1.14
C PHE A 103 3.00 6.14 1.60
N MET A 104 2.67 6.98 2.59
CA MET A 104 1.28 7.15 3.04
C MET A 104 0.41 7.77 1.95
N ALA A 105 0.92 8.75 1.22
CA ALA A 105 0.24 9.35 0.08
C ALA A 105 0.05 8.33 -1.05
N CYS A 106 1.08 7.54 -1.37
CA CYS A 106 0.99 6.45 -2.36
C CYS A 106 -0.06 5.39 -1.99
N LEU A 107 -0.15 5.01 -0.70
CA LEU A 107 -1.20 4.10 -0.23
C LEU A 107 -2.60 4.69 -0.44
N ARG A 108 -2.78 5.98 -0.18
CA ARG A 108 -4.09 6.67 -0.25
C ARG A 108 -4.49 7.07 -1.67
N SER A 109 -3.52 7.29 -2.54
CA SER A 109 -3.76 7.71 -3.94
C SER A 109 -4.35 6.61 -4.81
N ASN A 110 -4.45 5.38 -4.30
CA ASN A 110 -4.89 4.23 -5.08
C ASN A 110 -4.08 4.03 -6.38
N GLN A 111 -2.75 4.06 -6.24
CA GLN A 111 -1.77 3.93 -7.33
C GLN A 111 -1.75 5.11 -8.33
N GLN A 112 -2.38 6.22 -7.99
CA GLN A 112 -2.20 7.43 -8.79
C GLN A 112 -0.84 8.06 -8.49
N PHE A 113 -0.38 8.92 -9.40
CA PHE A 113 0.87 9.64 -9.24
C PHE A 113 0.87 10.49 -7.96
N VAL A 114 1.98 10.43 -7.24
CA VAL A 114 2.25 11.24 -6.05
C VAL A 114 3.58 11.93 -6.26
N ALA A 115 3.60 13.25 -6.16
CA ALA A 115 4.82 14.04 -6.28
C ALA A 115 5.79 13.76 -5.12
N MET A 116 7.08 13.74 -5.43
CA MET A 116 8.15 13.56 -4.45
C MET A 116 8.31 14.82 -3.59
N PRO A 117 8.32 14.73 -2.25
CA PRO A 117 8.32 15.91 -1.40
C PRO A 117 9.65 16.68 -1.41
N SER A 118 10.78 16.03 -1.69
CA SER A 118 12.09 16.72 -1.78
C SER A 118 13.15 15.81 -2.42
N LYS A 119 14.25 16.43 -2.91
CA LYS A 119 15.42 15.70 -3.45
C LYS A 119 16.08 14.78 -2.42
N ALA A 120 16.10 15.17 -1.14
CA ALA A 120 16.69 14.35 -0.09
C ALA A 120 15.84 13.12 0.20
N VAL A 121 14.51 13.22 0.15
CA VAL A 121 13.58 12.10 0.26
C VAL A 121 13.71 11.17 -0.93
N ASP A 122 13.85 11.72 -2.14
CA ASP A 122 14.07 10.96 -3.36
C ASP A 122 15.38 10.15 -3.29
N ALA A 123 16.48 10.78 -2.89
CA ALA A 123 17.76 10.10 -2.68
C ALA A 123 17.66 8.96 -1.66
N LEU A 124 16.96 9.18 -0.53
CA LEU A 124 16.73 8.13 0.46
C LEU A 124 15.90 6.97 -0.10
N TRP A 125 14.88 7.28 -0.91
CA TRP A 125 14.07 6.27 -1.56
C TRP A 125 14.85 5.49 -2.61
N HIS A 126 15.70 6.14 -3.43
CA HIS A 126 16.61 5.46 -4.36
C HIS A 126 17.50 4.43 -3.66
N GLU A 127 18.13 4.82 -2.55
CA GLU A 127 18.94 3.88 -1.75
C GLU A 127 18.10 2.71 -1.24
N PHE A 128 16.83 2.94 -0.88
CA PHE A 128 15.96 1.86 -0.44
C PHE A 128 15.61 0.89 -1.58
N ILE A 129 15.34 1.39 -2.77
CA ILE A 129 15.05 0.58 -3.97
C ILE A 129 16.22 -0.33 -4.33
N LEU A 130 17.47 0.15 -4.22
CA LEU A 130 18.67 -0.64 -4.50
C LEU A 130 18.75 -1.90 -3.62
N HIS A 131 18.17 -1.86 -2.42
CA HIS A 131 18.06 -3.02 -1.53
C HIS A 131 16.77 -3.79 -1.82
N THR A 132 16.69 -4.34 -3.01
CA THR A 132 15.46 -4.87 -3.65
C THR A 132 14.65 -5.84 -2.79
N GLN A 133 15.31 -6.71 -2.03
CA GLN A 133 14.64 -7.68 -1.14
C GLN A 133 13.92 -6.99 0.02
N ALA A 134 14.61 -6.08 0.71
CA ALA A 134 14.03 -5.32 1.82
C ALA A 134 12.93 -4.39 1.33
N TYR A 135 13.15 -3.73 0.19
CA TYR A 135 12.17 -2.86 -0.44
C TYR A 135 10.90 -3.61 -0.87
N LYS A 136 11.06 -4.77 -1.53
CA LYS A 136 9.93 -5.62 -1.92
C LYS A 136 9.08 -6.02 -0.73
N LEU A 137 9.72 -6.49 0.36
CA LEU A 137 9.02 -6.87 1.58
C LEU A 137 8.31 -5.68 2.24
N TRP A 138 8.97 -4.52 2.27
CA TRP A 138 8.36 -3.28 2.74
C TRP A 138 7.11 -2.93 1.93
N CYS A 139 7.19 -2.89 0.60
CA CYS A 139 6.08 -2.57 -0.29
C CYS A 139 4.90 -3.54 -0.10
N GLN A 140 5.16 -4.83 0.02
CA GLN A 140 4.12 -5.84 0.26
C GLN A 140 3.35 -5.57 1.55
N ASN A 141 4.05 -5.23 2.63
CA ASN A 141 3.44 -4.98 3.92
C ASN A 141 2.78 -3.59 4.01
N ALA A 142 3.47 -2.56 3.51
CA ALA A 142 3.04 -1.17 3.60
C ALA A 142 1.94 -0.80 2.60
N LEU A 143 2.08 -1.25 1.35
CA LEU A 143 1.24 -0.82 0.24
C LEU A 143 0.35 -1.95 -0.29
N GLY A 144 0.84 -3.19 -0.26
CA GLY A 144 0.19 -4.36 -0.87
C GLY A 144 0.48 -4.51 -2.36
N PHE A 145 1.27 -3.63 -2.93
CA PHE A 145 1.78 -3.69 -4.29
C PHE A 145 3.23 -3.21 -4.31
N PHE A 146 3.95 -3.52 -5.38
CA PHE A 146 5.32 -3.02 -5.57
C PHE A 146 5.25 -1.60 -6.14
N LEU A 147 5.85 -0.64 -5.43
CA LEU A 147 5.90 0.75 -5.90
C LEU A 147 7.13 0.91 -6.80
N HIS A 148 6.89 1.11 -8.10
CA HIS A 148 7.93 1.37 -9.08
C HIS A 148 8.35 2.84 -9.02
N HIS A 149 9.65 3.10 -9.14
CA HIS A 149 10.14 4.45 -9.35
C HIS A 149 9.94 4.84 -10.82
N THR A 150 9.22 5.94 -11.04
CA THR A 150 9.03 6.51 -12.38
C THR A 150 9.74 7.86 -12.42
N PRO A 151 10.86 8.00 -13.13
CA PRO A 151 11.57 9.28 -13.24
C PRO A 151 10.65 10.36 -13.83
N ALA A 152 10.86 11.62 -13.41
CA ALA A 152 10.07 12.76 -13.88
C ALA A 152 10.11 12.92 -15.40
N GLU A 153 11.21 12.51 -16.05
CA GLU A 153 11.35 12.55 -17.50
C GLU A 153 10.40 11.56 -18.22
N ALA A 154 10.03 10.46 -17.57
CA ALA A 154 9.09 9.47 -18.12
C ALA A 154 7.62 9.92 -17.96
N LEU A 155 7.36 10.88 -17.08
CA LEU A 155 6.06 11.52 -16.93
C LEU A 155 5.95 12.60 -18.03
N GLY A 156 5.14 12.34 -19.06
CA GLY A 156 4.95 13.27 -20.18
C GLY A 156 4.53 14.68 -19.75
N HIS A 157 4.47 15.64 -20.69
CA HIS A 157 4.22 17.08 -20.48
C HIS A 157 3.10 17.46 -19.47
N LYS A 158 2.10 16.61 -19.27
CA LYS A 158 0.99 16.85 -18.32
C LYS A 158 1.40 16.77 -16.84
N ALA A 159 2.46 16.04 -16.51
CA ALA A 159 2.92 15.92 -15.12
C ALA A 159 3.89 17.04 -14.72
N ARG A 160 4.60 17.65 -15.67
CA ARG A 160 5.53 18.77 -15.43
C ARG A 160 4.85 20.08 -15.02
N HIS A 161 3.55 20.21 -15.26
CA HIS A 161 2.82 21.45 -14.94
C HIS A 161 2.34 21.52 -13.48
N ASN A 162 2.52 20.46 -12.71
CA ASN A 162 2.15 20.42 -11.27
C ASN A 162 3.35 20.57 -10.32
N ASP A 163 4.55 20.85 -10.82
CA ASP A 163 5.77 21.07 -10.04
C ASP A 163 6.10 22.57 -9.83
N GLY A 164 5.05 23.41 -9.79
CA GLY A 164 5.15 24.83 -9.49
C GLY A 164 4.70 25.17 -8.09
#